data_0a42c0012bd7aea1d33c57eafd416f2d
#
_entry.id   0a42c0012bd7aea1d33c57eafd416f2d
#
_cell.length_a   1.000
_cell.length_b   1.000
_cell.length_c   1.000
_cell.angle_alpha   90.00
_cell.angle_beta   90.00
_cell.angle_gamma   90.00
#
_symmetry.space_group_name_H-M   'P 1'
#
loop_
_entity.id
_entity.type
_entity.pdbx_description
1 polymer ?
#
loop_
_entity_poly.entity_id
_entity_poly.type
_entity_poly.pdbx_seq_one_letter_code
_entity_poly.pdbx_strand_id
1 'polypeptide(L)'
;GEQPKIANLIKLNTNESPYGPSPRALEAIKAATNDTLRLYPDPEALALRTALGQRVGLGADHVFVGNGSDEVLAHAFQALFAHGDPLLFPDVSYSFYKVYCGLYKLPYRTVPLRADMGIAVEDYTGPCSGVVIANPNAPTGIALGLDAVRKLLDMHPERVVLVDEAYVDFGAQSAVTLVRDYPNLLVVQTFSKSRALAGARVGFAFGQPDLIEALVRVKDSFNSYPLDRLAQAGALASVEDEDWFAKSVQRVVDSRTLLSDGLRDLGFEVLPSMANFVYTRHPDRDAGELAAQLRARAILVRHLKGERTMAWLRITVGTQEQCQALLDVLRDSVLRNS
;
A
#
# COMPACT_ATOMS: atom_id res chain seq x y z
N GLY A 1 4.54 8.60 9.18
CA GLY A 1 5.38 7.72 9.94
C GLY A 1 6.46 8.48 10.69
N GLU A 2 6.99 7.91 11.74
CA GLU A 2 8.08 8.52 12.51
C GLU A 2 9.39 8.51 11.70
N GLN A 3 10.12 9.61 11.71
CA GLN A 3 11.41 9.79 11.03
C GLN A 3 12.42 10.44 11.98
N PRO A 4 12.87 9.73 13.03
CA PRO A 4 13.81 10.28 14.00
C PRO A 4 15.20 10.47 13.38
N LYS A 5 15.92 11.49 13.84
CA LYS A 5 17.31 11.77 13.47
C LYS A 5 18.25 10.92 14.34
N ILE A 6 18.38 9.64 14.02
CA ILE A 6 19.27 8.70 14.71
C ILE A 6 20.41 8.35 13.74
N ALA A 7 21.66 8.41 14.20
CA ALA A 7 22.81 8.01 13.39
C ALA A 7 22.74 6.52 13.04
N ASN A 8 23.09 6.16 11.80
CA ASN A 8 23.11 4.78 11.28
C ASN A 8 21.78 4.03 11.46
N LEU A 9 20.65 4.75 11.40
CA LEU A 9 19.31 4.18 11.59
C LEU A 9 18.99 3.15 10.52
N ILE A 10 18.66 1.92 10.92
CA ILE A 10 17.97 0.92 10.10
C ILE A 10 16.46 1.18 10.23
N LYS A 11 15.87 1.81 9.19
CA LYS A 11 14.49 2.30 9.19
C LYS A 11 13.54 1.26 8.58
N LEU A 12 12.86 0.49 9.42
CA LEU A 12 11.95 -0.60 9.03
C LEU A 12 10.50 -0.36 9.53
N ASN A 13 10.02 0.87 9.51
CA ASN A 13 8.74 1.25 10.13
C ASN A 13 7.66 1.80 9.17
N THR A 14 8.01 2.21 7.95
CA THR A 14 7.10 2.90 7.01
C THR A 14 6.95 2.23 5.65
N ASN A 15 7.42 0.98 5.53
CA ASN A 15 7.26 0.16 4.33
C ASN A 15 7.85 0.82 3.06
N GLU A 16 8.97 1.54 3.23
CA GLU A 16 9.75 2.04 2.10
C GLU A 16 10.56 0.90 1.47
N SER A 17 10.88 1.00 0.19
CA SER A 17 11.79 0.05 -0.45
C SER A 17 13.19 0.19 0.13
N PRO A 18 13.90 -0.94 0.42
CA PRO A 18 15.29 -0.88 0.85
C PRO A 18 16.27 -0.58 -0.31
N TYR A 19 15.78 -0.59 -1.53
CA TYR A 19 16.54 -0.30 -2.74
C TYR A 19 16.08 1.01 -3.36
N GLY A 20 16.98 1.72 -4.04
CA GLY A 20 16.66 2.94 -4.77
C GLY A 20 15.72 2.69 -5.95
N PRO A 21 15.18 3.74 -6.58
CA PRO A 21 14.35 3.61 -7.77
C PRO A 21 15.17 3.18 -9.00
N SER A 22 14.45 2.81 -10.08
CA SER A 22 15.07 2.48 -11.35
C SER A 22 16.09 3.56 -11.79
N PRO A 23 17.28 3.19 -12.26
CA PRO A 23 18.22 4.13 -12.84
C PRO A 23 17.63 4.94 -13.99
N ARG A 24 16.76 4.34 -14.82
CA ARG A 24 16.03 5.05 -15.88
C ARG A 24 15.11 6.12 -15.32
N ALA A 25 14.43 5.85 -14.21
CA ALA A 25 13.59 6.85 -13.54
C ALA A 25 14.43 8.04 -13.03
N LEU A 26 15.58 7.77 -12.42
CA LEU A 26 16.49 8.84 -11.96
C LEU A 26 17.02 9.70 -13.12
N GLU A 27 17.41 9.07 -14.23
CA GLU A 27 17.87 9.81 -15.42
C GLU A 27 16.75 10.63 -16.06
N ALA A 28 15.52 10.10 -16.12
CA ALA A 28 14.36 10.85 -16.63
C ALA A 28 14.04 12.07 -15.75
N ILE A 29 14.11 11.95 -14.43
CA ILE A 29 13.95 13.08 -13.51
C ILE A 29 15.03 14.14 -13.73
N LYS A 30 16.29 13.75 -13.85
CA LYS A 30 17.40 14.67 -14.14
C LYS A 30 17.19 15.39 -15.46
N ALA A 31 16.82 14.68 -16.52
CA ALA A 31 16.56 15.26 -17.84
C ALA A 31 15.38 16.24 -17.84
N ALA A 32 14.37 15.99 -17.01
CA ALA A 32 13.22 16.88 -16.85
C ALA A 32 13.52 18.12 -15.99
N THR A 33 14.67 18.17 -15.32
CA THR A 33 15.12 19.32 -14.50
C THR A 33 15.79 20.35 -15.39
N ASN A 34 14.96 21.21 -16.01
CA ASN A 34 15.40 22.23 -16.96
C ASN A 34 14.42 23.43 -16.99
N ASP A 35 14.62 24.38 -17.89
CA ASP A 35 13.84 25.63 -17.99
C ASP A 35 12.35 25.41 -18.23
N THR A 36 11.91 24.22 -18.65
CA THR A 36 10.48 23.90 -18.81
C THR A 36 9.73 23.81 -17.48
N LEU A 37 10.43 23.79 -16.34
CA LEU A 37 9.80 23.85 -15.01
C LEU A 37 9.01 25.14 -14.77
N ARG A 38 9.23 26.20 -15.57
CA ARG A 38 8.42 27.41 -15.57
C ARG A 38 7.00 27.24 -16.15
N LEU A 39 6.75 26.10 -16.79
CA LEU A 39 5.46 25.77 -17.41
C LEU A 39 4.71 24.75 -16.56
N TYR A 40 3.37 24.83 -16.56
CA TYR A 40 2.57 23.78 -15.96
C TYR A 40 2.85 22.41 -16.61
N PRO A 41 2.77 21.31 -15.85
CA PRO A 41 2.85 19.97 -16.42
C PRO A 41 1.57 19.61 -17.19
N ASP A 42 1.57 18.42 -17.83
CA ASP A 42 0.33 17.87 -18.38
C ASP A 42 -0.68 17.59 -17.23
N PRO A 43 -1.85 18.25 -17.23
CA PRO A 43 -2.85 18.09 -16.16
C PRO A 43 -3.44 16.68 -16.07
N GLU A 44 -3.43 15.95 -17.19
CA GLU A 44 -3.98 14.61 -17.29
C GLU A 44 -2.91 13.51 -17.16
N ALA A 45 -1.62 13.88 -17.20
CA ALA A 45 -0.51 12.93 -17.24
C ALA A 45 -0.74 11.80 -18.26
N LEU A 46 -1.18 12.16 -19.48
CA LEU A 46 -1.68 11.22 -20.48
C LEU A 46 -0.65 10.14 -20.85
N ALA A 47 0.63 10.51 -20.99
CA ALA A 47 1.68 9.53 -21.29
C ALA A 47 1.80 8.45 -20.20
N LEU A 48 1.76 8.87 -18.93
CA LEU A 48 1.81 7.94 -17.78
C LEU A 48 0.56 7.07 -17.71
N ARG A 49 -0.64 7.64 -17.87
CA ARG A 49 -1.90 6.89 -17.88
C ARG A 49 -1.93 5.87 -19.02
N THR A 50 -1.45 6.24 -20.19
CA THR A 50 -1.34 5.33 -21.34
C THR A 50 -0.40 4.16 -21.05
N ALA A 51 0.79 4.41 -20.52
CA ALA A 51 1.75 3.37 -20.19
C ALA A 51 1.22 2.41 -19.10
N LEU A 52 0.58 2.95 -18.05
CA LEU A 52 -0.04 2.15 -16.99
C LEU A 52 -1.18 1.28 -17.52
N GLY A 53 -2.06 1.84 -18.37
CA GLY A 53 -3.16 1.10 -18.99
C GLY A 53 -2.65 -0.01 -19.90
N GLN A 54 -1.70 0.27 -20.80
CA GLN A 54 -1.11 -0.71 -21.70
C GLN A 54 -0.49 -1.90 -20.97
N ARG A 55 0.17 -1.67 -19.85
CA ARG A 55 0.77 -2.73 -19.02
C ARG A 55 -0.23 -3.78 -18.55
N VAL A 56 -1.49 -3.41 -18.39
CA VAL A 56 -2.57 -4.29 -17.91
C VAL A 56 -3.66 -4.52 -18.98
N GLY A 57 -3.40 -4.12 -20.24
CA GLY A 57 -4.31 -4.30 -21.35
C GLY A 57 -5.55 -3.38 -21.32
N LEU A 58 -5.48 -2.23 -20.65
CA LEU A 58 -6.54 -1.22 -20.57
C LEU A 58 -6.15 0.05 -21.34
N GLY A 59 -7.16 0.89 -21.67
CA GLY A 59 -6.96 2.22 -22.20
C GLY A 59 -6.63 3.25 -21.13
N ALA A 60 -6.14 4.42 -21.53
CA ALA A 60 -5.86 5.54 -20.61
C ALA A 60 -7.13 6.06 -19.90
N ASP A 61 -8.30 5.87 -20.48
CA ASP A 61 -9.62 6.18 -19.93
C ASP A 61 -10.01 5.32 -18.72
N HIS A 62 -9.33 4.20 -18.52
CA HIS A 62 -9.45 3.33 -17.36
C HIS A 62 -8.46 3.65 -16.24
N VAL A 63 -7.67 4.72 -16.38
CA VAL A 63 -6.59 5.04 -15.44
C VAL A 63 -6.75 6.45 -14.89
N PHE A 64 -6.69 6.58 -13.57
CA PHE A 64 -6.56 7.85 -12.87
C PHE A 64 -5.17 7.95 -12.23
N VAL A 65 -4.59 9.14 -12.18
CA VAL A 65 -3.33 9.41 -11.46
C VAL A 65 -3.49 10.57 -10.49
N GLY A 66 -2.78 10.51 -9.36
CA GLY A 66 -2.83 11.54 -8.32
C GLY A 66 -1.54 11.64 -7.52
N ASN A 67 -1.46 12.60 -6.64
CA ASN A 67 -0.30 12.91 -5.81
C ASN A 67 -0.15 11.91 -4.65
N GLY A 68 0.25 10.69 -4.97
CA GLY A 68 0.28 9.53 -4.09
C GLY A 68 -1.10 8.85 -3.99
N SER A 69 -1.09 7.58 -3.55
CA SER A 69 -2.35 6.85 -3.33
C SER A 69 -3.23 7.50 -2.26
N ASP A 70 -2.67 8.28 -1.34
CA ASP A 70 -3.44 9.02 -0.34
C ASP A 70 -4.39 10.03 -1.00
N GLU A 71 -3.95 10.77 -2.02
CA GLU A 71 -4.81 11.69 -2.77
C GLU A 71 -5.84 10.93 -3.61
N VAL A 72 -5.42 9.85 -4.28
CA VAL A 72 -6.34 8.99 -5.05
C VAL A 72 -7.45 8.44 -4.16
N LEU A 73 -7.11 7.92 -2.98
CA LEU A 73 -8.07 7.44 -1.99
C LEU A 73 -8.98 8.55 -1.48
N ALA A 74 -8.43 9.73 -1.17
CA ALA A 74 -9.23 10.88 -0.71
C ALA A 74 -10.28 11.28 -1.75
N HIS A 75 -9.90 11.36 -3.03
CA HIS A 75 -10.83 11.64 -4.11
C HIS A 75 -11.88 10.54 -4.27
N ALA A 76 -11.49 9.26 -4.20
CA ALA A 76 -12.41 8.14 -4.27
C ALA A 76 -13.43 8.16 -3.13
N PHE A 77 -13.00 8.43 -1.89
CA PHE A 77 -13.90 8.50 -0.75
C PHE A 77 -14.96 9.61 -0.93
N GLN A 78 -14.55 10.77 -1.41
CA GLN A 78 -15.46 11.87 -1.68
C GLN A 78 -16.39 11.57 -2.86
N ALA A 79 -15.87 11.06 -3.97
CA ALA A 79 -16.63 10.88 -5.20
C ALA A 79 -17.63 9.71 -5.14
N LEU A 80 -17.25 8.61 -4.44
CA LEU A 80 -17.90 7.32 -4.62
C LEU A 80 -18.69 6.85 -3.39
N PHE A 81 -18.45 7.39 -2.19
CA PHE A 81 -19.03 6.85 -0.95
C PHE A 81 -19.93 7.83 -0.17
N ALA A 82 -20.18 9.03 -0.71
CA ALA A 82 -21.03 10.04 -0.06
C ALA A 82 -22.53 9.81 -0.32
N HIS A 83 -23.05 8.63 0.04
CA HIS A 83 -24.44 8.22 -0.24
C HIS A 83 -25.33 8.07 1.00
N GLY A 84 -24.82 8.43 2.20
CA GLY A 84 -25.60 8.38 3.43
C GLY A 84 -25.56 7.04 4.18
N ASP A 85 -25.39 5.92 3.49
CA ASP A 85 -25.16 4.61 4.09
C ASP A 85 -23.70 4.46 4.60
N PRO A 86 -23.42 3.58 5.57
CA PRO A 86 -22.06 3.41 6.09
C PRO A 86 -21.13 2.75 5.08
N LEU A 87 -19.89 3.28 4.97
CA LEU A 87 -18.80 2.62 4.27
C LEU A 87 -18.28 1.43 5.08
N LEU A 88 -18.02 0.29 4.44
CA LEU A 88 -17.53 -0.93 5.10
C LEU A 88 -16.03 -1.11 4.84
N PHE A 89 -15.27 -1.39 5.89
CA PHE A 89 -13.86 -1.78 5.80
C PHE A 89 -13.41 -2.56 7.05
N PRO A 90 -12.27 -3.30 7.01
CA PRO A 90 -11.83 -4.09 8.16
C PRO A 90 -11.53 -3.22 9.39
N ASP A 91 -11.78 -3.77 10.58
CA ASP A 91 -11.47 -3.11 11.86
C ASP A 91 -9.97 -2.88 12.07
N VAL A 92 -9.14 -3.81 11.58
CA VAL A 92 -7.69 -3.70 11.54
C VAL A 92 -7.22 -3.62 10.08
N SER A 93 -6.99 -2.41 9.61
CA SER A 93 -6.56 -2.11 8.24
C SER A 93 -5.82 -0.76 8.18
N TYR A 94 -5.68 -0.19 7.00
CA TYR A 94 -5.03 1.10 6.83
C TYR A 94 -5.78 2.20 7.59
N SER A 95 -5.10 2.82 8.54
CA SER A 95 -5.72 3.75 9.51
C SER A 95 -6.31 5.01 8.87
N PHE A 96 -5.85 5.39 7.67
CA PHE A 96 -6.35 6.59 6.97
C PHE A 96 -7.76 6.45 6.44
N TYR A 97 -8.31 5.25 6.29
CA TYR A 97 -9.73 5.10 5.89
C TYR A 97 -10.66 5.83 6.87
N LYS A 98 -10.43 5.70 8.17
CA LYS A 98 -11.17 6.45 9.20
C LYS A 98 -10.93 7.96 9.12
N VAL A 99 -9.71 8.37 8.74
CA VAL A 99 -9.37 9.79 8.56
C VAL A 99 -10.15 10.38 7.40
N TYR A 100 -10.22 9.70 6.26
CA TYR A 100 -11.03 10.16 5.12
C TYR A 100 -12.52 10.20 5.44
N CYS A 101 -13.05 9.19 6.16
CA CYS A 101 -14.42 9.22 6.65
C CYS A 101 -14.69 10.46 7.53
N GLY A 102 -13.78 10.78 8.45
CA GLY A 102 -13.87 11.99 9.27
C GLY A 102 -13.83 13.27 8.44
N LEU A 103 -12.91 13.35 7.47
CA LEU A 103 -12.73 14.52 6.60
C LEU A 103 -13.99 14.84 5.79
N TYR A 104 -14.62 13.82 5.22
CA TYR A 104 -15.80 13.95 4.35
C TYR A 104 -17.12 13.69 5.07
N LYS A 105 -17.09 13.49 6.39
CA LYS A 105 -18.27 13.20 7.21
C LYS A 105 -19.06 11.98 6.71
N LEU A 106 -18.35 10.95 6.28
CA LEU A 106 -18.92 9.69 5.84
C LEU A 106 -19.19 8.78 7.03
N PRO A 107 -20.39 8.25 7.20
CA PRO A 107 -20.61 7.18 8.16
C PRO A 107 -19.85 5.93 7.73
N TYR A 108 -19.37 5.16 8.71
CA TYR A 108 -18.68 3.90 8.41
C TYR A 108 -18.98 2.84 9.48
N ARG A 109 -18.84 1.60 9.08
CA ARG A 109 -18.88 0.43 9.96
C ARG A 109 -17.67 -0.46 9.69
N THR A 110 -16.93 -0.78 10.73
CA THR A 110 -15.83 -1.72 10.60
C THR A 110 -16.32 -3.15 10.70
N VAL A 111 -15.73 -4.04 9.91
CA VAL A 111 -15.98 -5.47 9.89
C VAL A 111 -14.80 -6.17 10.56
N PRO A 112 -15.01 -6.93 11.65
CA PRO A 112 -13.92 -7.58 12.37
C PRO A 112 -13.15 -8.57 11.48
N LEU A 113 -11.82 -8.54 11.54
CA LEU A 113 -11.01 -9.62 11.01
C LEU A 113 -11.27 -10.91 11.79
N ARG A 114 -11.09 -12.06 11.13
CA ARG A 114 -11.11 -13.37 11.78
C ARG A 114 -10.03 -13.49 12.87
N ALA A 115 -10.08 -14.56 13.65
CA ALA A 115 -9.08 -14.83 14.69
C ALA A 115 -7.65 -14.99 14.10
N ASP A 116 -7.55 -15.50 12.88
CA ASP A 116 -6.30 -15.64 12.11
C ASP A 116 -5.85 -14.32 11.43
N MET A 117 -6.53 -13.20 11.71
CA MET A 117 -6.31 -11.88 11.12
C MET A 117 -6.65 -11.79 9.62
N GLY A 118 -7.33 -12.79 9.05
CA GLY A 118 -7.84 -12.76 7.69
C GLY A 118 -9.15 -11.99 7.55
N ILE A 119 -9.44 -11.51 6.35
CA ILE A 119 -10.71 -10.84 6.01
C ILE A 119 -11.78 -11.90 5.74
N ALA A 120 -12.93 -11.80 6.43
CA ALA A 120 -14.11 -12.61 6.19
C ALA A 120 -15.05 -11.90 5.22
N VAL A 121 -14.92 -12.15 3.91
CA VAL A 121 -15.71 -11.45 2.88
C VAL A 121 -17.22 -11.63 3.04
N GLU A 122 -17.65 -12.76 3.59
CA GLU A 122 -19.04 -13.09 3.90
C GLU A 122 -19.69 -12.17 4.95
N ASP A 123 -18.91 -11.47 5.74
CA ASP A 123 -19.39 -10.58 6.80
C ASP A 123 -19.66 -9.14 6.30
N TYR A 124 -19.32 -8.84 5.03
CA TYR A 124 -19.55 -7.53 4.41
C TYR A 124 -20.98 -7.44 3.88
N THR A 125 -21.95 -7.51 4.76
CA THR A 125 -23.38 -7.56 4.43
C THR A 125 -24.13 -6.32 4.95
N GLY A 126 -25.38 -6.16 4.48
CA GLY A 126 -26.28 -5.07 4.86
C GLY A 126 -26.09 -3.79 4.03
N PRO A 127 -26.93 -2.77 4.31
CA PRO A 127 -26.86 -1.49 3.59
C PRO A 127 -25.47 -0.86 3.77
N CYS A 128 -24.90 -0.39 2.64
CA CYS A 128 -23.61 0.29 2.65
C CYS A 128 -23.49 1.26 1.48
N SER A 129 -22.63 2.27 1.63
CA SER A 129 -22.24 3.16 0.53
C SER A 129 -21.20 2.51 -0.39
N GLY A 130 -20.48 1.53 0.10
CA GLY A 130 -19.46 0.76 -0.62
C GLY A 130 -18.60 -0.06 0.33
N VAL A 131 -17.61 -0.73 -0.22
CA VAL A 131 -16.64 -1.55 0.52
C VAL A 131 -15.22 -1.11 0.16
N VAL A 132 -14.35 -0.99 1.16
CA VAL A 132 -12.92 -0.73 0.97
C VAL A 132 -12.13 -1.85 1.64
N ILE A 133 -11.27 -2.51 0.87
CA ILE A 133 -10.32 -3.50 1.39
C ILE A 133 -8.91 -3.19 0.90
N ALA A 134 -7.93 -3.25 1.80
CA ALA A 134 -6.54 -3.31 1.41
C ALA A 134 -6.17 -4.76 1.07
N ASN A 135 -5.56 -5.00 -0.08
CA ASN A 135 -5.19 -6.34 -0.52
C ASN A 135 -3.83 -6.33 -1.24
N PRO A 136 -2.77 -6.81 -0.61
CA PRO A 136 -2.65 -7.35 0.76
C PRO A 136 -3.03 -6.35 1.85
N ASN A 137 -3.67 -6.85 2.92
CA ASN A 137 -4.07 -5.99 4.03
C ASN A 137 -2.86 -5.45 4.81
N ALA A 138 -2.94 -4.21 5.26
CA ALA A 138 -1.98 -3.61 6.17
C ALA A 138 -2.66 -3.31 7.52
N PRO A 139 -2.15 -3.78 8.67
CA PRO A 139 -0.77 -4.21 8.90
C PRO A 139 -0.50 -5.72 8.76
N THR A 140 -1.50 -6.56 8.45
CA THR A 140 -1.36 -8.02 8.55
C THR A 140 -0.48 -8.64 7.47
N GLY A 141 -0.44 -8.06 6.27
CA GLY A 141 0.25 -8.62 5.10
C GLY A 141 -0.52 -9.72 4.36
N ILE A 142 -1.64 -10.17 4.91
CA ILE A 142 -2.45 -11.26 4.36
C ILE A 142 -3.18 -10.78 3.11
N ALA A 143 -3.13 -11.59 2.05
CA ALA A 143 -3.83 -11.32 0.80
C ALA A 143 -5.08 -12.20 0.63
N LEU A 144 -6.11 -11.62 0.00
CA LEU A 144 -7.25 -12.34 -0.55
C LEU A 144 -6.94 -12.81 -1.98
N GLY A 145 -7.42 -14.00 -2.31
CA GLY A 145 -7.45 -14.43 -3.71
C GLY A 145 -8.54 -13.72 -4.52
N LEU A 146 -8.44 -13.79 -5.86
CA LEU A 146 -9.40 -13.15 -6.77
C LEU A 146 -10.83 -13.63 -6.59
N ASP A 147 -11.05 -14.90 -6.21
CA ASP A 147 -12.39 -15.42 -5.98
C ASP A 147 -13.10 -14.75 -4.79
N ALA A 148 -12.35 -14.41 -3.75
CA ALA A 148 -12.87 -13.65 -2.63
C ALA A 148 -13.22 -12.20 -3.04
N VAL A 149 -12.40 -11.60 -3.91
CA VAL A 149 -12.69 -10.26 -4.46
C VAL A 149 -13.93 -10.31 -5.36
N ARG A 150 -14.06 -11.31 -6.25
CA ARG A 150 -15.28 -11.53 -7.05
C ARG A 150 -16.51 -11.64 -6.18
N LYS A 151 -16.43 -12.43 -5.12
CA LYS A 151 -17.54 -12.59 -4.17
C LYS A 151 -18.00 -11.26 -3.57
N LEU A 152 -17.06 -10.39 -3.17
CA LEU A 152 -17.39 -9.03 -2.69
C LEU A 152 -18.09 -8.19 -3.77
N LEU A 153 -17.59 -8.24 -5.00
CA LEU A 153 -18.16 -7.49 -6.14
C LEU A 153 -19.58 -7.97 -6.45
N ASP A 154 -19.80 -9.28 -6.46
CA ASP A 154 -21.11 -9.92 -6.71
C ASP A 154 -22.12 -9.65 -5.58
N MET A 155 -21.65 -9.52 -4.33
CA MET A 155 -22.49 -9.16 -3.18
C MET A 155 -22.94 -7.69 -3.21
N HIS A 156 -22.21 -6.82 -3.92
CA HIS A 156 -22.46 -5.38 -3.95
C HIS A 156 -22.54 -4.82 -5.39
N PRO A 157 -23.40 -5.34 -6.28
CA PRO A 157 -23.40 -4.98 -7.69
C PRO A 157 -23.68 -3.50 -7.96
N GLU A 158 -24.43 -2.85 -7.06
CA GLU A 158 -24.81 -1.41 -7.16
C GLU A 158 -23.91 -0.51 -6.30
N ARG A 159 -22.84 -1.02 -5.72
CA ARG A 159 -21.95 -0.27 -4.84
C ARG A 159 -20.49 -0.50 -5.25
N VAL A 160 -19.68 0.54 -5.14
CA VAL A 160 -18.26 0.43 -5.47
C VAL A 160 -17.54 -0.41 -4.41
N VAL A 161 -16.76 -1.37 -4.88
CA VAL A 161 -15.74 -2.07 -4.10
C VAL A 161 -14.38 -1.50 -4.50
N LEU A 162 -13.73 -0.82 -3.55
CA LEU A 162 -12.38 -0.30 -3.72
C LEU A 162 -11.38 -1.29 -3.14
N VAL A 163 -10.46 -1.75 -3.98
CA VAL A 163 -9.35 -2.62 -3.57
C VAL A 163 -8.06 -1.79 -3.57
N ASP A 164 -7.53 -1.54 -2.37
CA ASP A 164 -6.28 -0.81 -2.18
C ASP A 164 -5.11 -1.79 -2.25
N GLU A 165 -4.41 -1.77 -3.35
CA GLU A 165 -3.32 -2.67 -3.72
C GLU A 165 -1.94 -2.05 -3.55
N ALA A 166 -1.73 -1.26 -2.51
CA ALA A 166 -0.42 -0.62 -2.28
C ALA A 166 0.76 -1.61 -2.22
N TYR A 167 0.50 -2.89 -1.94
CA TYR A 167 1.52 -3.92 -1.74
C TYR A 167 1.40 -5.12 -2.69
N VAL A 168 0.51 -5.08 -3.67
CA VAL A 168 0.16 -6.22 -4.53
C VAL A 168 1.36 -6.84 -5.25
N ASP A 169 2.32 -6.02 -5.64
CA ASP A 169 3.49 -6.44 -6.44
C ASP A 169 4.43 -7.42 -5.71
N PHE A 170 4.27 -7.60 -4.40
CA PHE A 170 5.13 -8.48 -3.60
C PHE A 170 4.63 -9.92 -3.50
N GLY A 171 3.78 -10.36 -4.42
CA GLY A 171 3.36 -11.76 -4.58
C GLY A 171 1.86 -12.01 -4.56
N ALA A 172 1.02 -10.98 -4.37
CA ALA A 172 -0.43 -11.12 -4.46
C ALA A 172 -0.94 -11.06 -5.92
N GLN A 173 -2.16 -11.52 -6.13
CA GLN A 173 -2.85 -11.39 -7.41
C GLN A 173 -3.62 -10.09 -7.47
N SER A 174 -3.37 -9.28 -8.50
CA SER A 174 -4.06 -8.01 -8.68
C SER A 174 -5.48 -8.18 -9.18
N ALA A 175 -6.41 -7.47 -8.55
CA ALA A 175 -7.80 -7.38 -8.98
C ALA A 175 -7.97 -6.55 -10.28
N VAL A 176 -6.92 -5.92 -10.79
CA VAL A 176 -6.98 -5.17 -12.05
C VAL A 176 -7.45 -6.03 -13.23
N THR A 177 -7.18 -7.33 -13.19
CA THR A 177 -7.65 -8.30 -14.20
C THR A 177 -9.18 -8.41 -14.26
N LEU A 178 -9.88 -7.97 -13.22
CA LEU A 178 -11.34 -8.00 -13.11
C LEU A 178 -12.01 -6.68 -13.56
N VAL A 179 -11.25 -5.62 -13.80
CA VAL A 179 -11.79 -4.28 -14.11
C VAL A 179 -12.71 -4.28 -15.31
N ARG A 180 -12.41 -5.09 -16.34
CA ARG A 180 -13.25 -5.18 -17.56
C ARG A 180 -14.63 -5.79 -17.29
N ASP A 181 -14.71 -6.71 -16.34
CA ASP A 181 -15.92 -7.49 -16.08
C ASP A 181 -16.79 -6.87 -14.97
N TYR A 182 -16.22 -5.99 -14.15
CA TYR A 182 -16.88 -5.43 -12.98
C TYR A 182 -16.92 -3.89 -13.02
N PRO A 183 -18.07 -3.28 -13.38
CA PRO A 183 -18.21 -1.82 -13.45
C PRO A 183 -18.11 -1.15 -12.07
N ASN A 184 -18.28 -1.90 -10.99
CA ASN A 184 -18.24 -1.43 -9.61
C ASN A 184 -16.86 -1.64 -8.93
N LEU A 185 -15.81 -2.00 -9.67
CA LEU A 185 -14.46 -2.20 -9.13
C LEU A 185 -13.57 -0.99 -9.37
N LEU A 186 -12.99 -0.47 -8.28
CA LEU A 186 -11.87 0.48 -8.34
C LEU A 186 -10.64 -0.13 -7.68
N VAL A 187 -9.53 -0.22 -8.39
CA VAL A 187 -8.25 -0.72 -7.88
C VAL A 187 -7.27 0.44 -7.73
N VAL A 188 -6.74 0.66 -6.52
CA VAL A 188 -5.79 1.74 -6.24
C VAL A 188 -4.40 1.16 -6.02
N GLN A 189 -3.39 1.73 -6.67
CA GLN A 189 -1.99 1.31 -6.55
C GLN A 189 -1.07 2.52 -6.33
N THR A 190 0.23 2.28 -6.07
CA THR A 190 1.19 3.34 -5.76
C THR A 190 2.59 3.03 -6.29
N PHE A 191 3.33 4.07 -6.63
CA PHE A 191 4.77 3.99 -6.92
C PHE A 191 5.65 3.98 -5.65
N SER A 192 5.04 4.25 -4.48
CA SER A 192 5.77 4.45 -3.23
C SER A 192 6.46 3.20 -2.68
N LYS A 193 6.02 2.00 -3.08
CA LYS A 193 6.48 0.73 -2.49
C LYS A 193 7.38 -0.03 -3.45
N SER A 194 6.82 -0.81 -4.35
CA SER A 194 7.56 -1.69 -5.27
C SER A 194 8.47 -0.94 -6.24
N ARG A 195 8.08 0.27 -6.66
CA ARG A 195 8.87 1.10 -7.58
C ARG A 195 9.81 2.09 -6.90
N ALA A 196 9.87 2.07 -5.55
CA ALA A 196 10.80 2.85 -4.74
C ALA A 196 10.75 4.39 -4.99
N LEU A 197 9.58 4.91 -5.34
CA LEU A 197 9.35 6.31 -5.64
C LEU A 197 8.46 7.01 -4.59
N ALA A 198 8.57 6.60 -3.31
CA ALA A 198 7.80 7.20 -2.23
C ALA A 198 7.95 8.73 -2.15
N GLY A 199 9.15 9.25 -2.43
CA GLY A 199 9.45 10.69 -2.45
C GLY A 199 8.84 11.44 -3.64
N ALA A 200 8.55 10.77 -4.75
CA ALA A 200 7.96 11.36 -5.94
C ALA A 200 6.44 11.54 -5.85
N ARG A 201 5.79 10.93 -4.86
CA ARG A 201 4.35 11.08 -4.61
C ARG A 201 3.48 10.77 -5.82
N VAL A 202 3.54 9.56 -6.37
CA VAL A 202 2.69 9.11 -7.49
C VAL A 202 1.84 7.93 -7.04
N GLY A 203 0.53 8.07 -7.16
CA GLY A 203 -0.47 7.02 -7.00
C GLY A 203 -1.39 6.97 -8.20
N PHE A 204 -2.09 5.86 -8.38
CA PHE A 204 -2.97 5.68 -9.52
C PHE A 204 -4.10 4.71 -9.20
N ALA A 205 -5.15 4.75 -10.01
CA ALA A 205 -6.27 3.82 -9.91
C ALA A 205 -6.64 3.28 -11.29
N PHE A 206 -7.19 2.06 -11.29
CA PHE A 206 -7.83 1.42 -12.43
C PHE A 206 -9.31 1.21 -12.15
N GLY A 207 -10.15 1.52 -13.13
CA GLY A 207 -11.59 1.33 -13.04
C GLY A 207 -12.24 1.48 -14.42
N GLN A 208 -13.55 1.27 -14.47
CA GLN A 208 -14.31 1.63 -15.67
C GLN A 208 -14.32 3.16 -15.85
N PRO A 209 -14.46 3.67 -17.09
CA PRO A 209 -14.38 5.10 -17.41
C PRO A 209 -15.27 5.99 -16.54
N ASP A 210 -16.47 5.53 -16.18
CA ASP A 210 -17.40 6.31 -15.33
C ASP A 210 -16.84 6.53 -13.91
N LEU A 211 -16.16 5.54 -13.34
CA LEU A 211 -15.50 5.69 -12.04
C LEU A 211 -14.30 6.63 -12.14
N ILE A 212 -13.52 6.51 -13.21
CA ILE A 212 -12.36 7.38 -13.46
C ILE A 212 -12.82 8.83 -13.65
N GLU A 213 -13.88 9.06 -14.41
CA GLU A 213 -14.47 10.39 -14.63
C GLU A 213 -14.91 11.02 -13.30
N ALA A 214 -15.51 10.23 -12.39
CA ALA A 214 -15.89 10.72 -11.06
C ALA A 214 -14.68 11.23 -10.26
N LEU A 215 -13.54 10.51 -10.31
CA LEU A 215 -12.29 10.95 -9.69
C LEU A 215 -11.73 12.22 -10.34
N VAL A 216 -11.79 12.31 -11.68
CA VAL A 216 -11.33 13.49 -12.44
C VAL A 216 -12.12 14.73 -12.04
N ARG A 217 -13.45 14.64 -11.90
CA ARG A 217 -14.29 15.75 -11.46
C ARG A 217 -13.91 16.28 -10.07
N VAL A 218 -13.64 15.38 -9.12
CA VAL A 218 -13.17 15.79 -7.79
C VAL A 218 -11.80 16.42 -7.87
N LYS A 219 -10.87 15.82 -8.59
CA LYS A 219 -9.51 16.35 -8.81
C LYS A 219 -9.57 17.77 -9.39
N ASP A 220 -10.32 17.99 -10.46
CA ASP A 220 -10.42 19.28 -11.15
C ASP A 220 -11.09 20.36 -10.29
N SER A 221 -11.90 19.95 -9.33
CA SER A 221 -12.53 20.85 -8.35
C SER A 221 -11.58 21.22 -7.18
N PHE A 222 -10.46 20.53 -7.04
CA PHE A 222 -9.51 20.72 -5.95
C PHE A 222 -8.13 21.18 -6.44
N ASN A 223 -7.46 20.40 -7.30
CA ASN A 223 -6.16 20.69 -7.88
C ASN A 223 -6.06 20.05 -9.27
N SER A 224 -6.16 20.88 -10.33
CA SER A 224 -6.12 20.39 -11.72
C SER A 224 -4.73 19.93 -12.20
N TYR A 225 -3.66 20.22 -11.47
CA TYR A 225 -2.27 19.83 -11.80
C TYR A 225 -1.61 19.06 -10.64
N PRO A 226 -2.11 17.87 -10.26
CA PRO A 226 -1.66 17.19 -9.05
C PRO A 226 -0.23 16.64 -9.14
N LEU A 227 0.20 16.20 -10.32
CA LEU A 227 1.53 15.64 -10.53
C LEU A 227 2.46 16.65 -11.19
N ASP A 228 3.59 16.91 -10.57
CA ASP A 228 4.64 17.73 -11.16
C ASP A 228 5.36 17.02 -12.32
N ARG A 229 6.07 17.77 -13.12
CA ARG A 229 6.76 17.29 -14.31
C ARG A 229 7.83 16.23 -14.02
N LEU A 230 8.54 16.36 -12.89
CA LEU A 230 9.59 15.43 -12.51
C LEU A 230 8.99 14.09 -12.07
N ALA A 231 7.91 14.15 -11.31
CA ALA A 231 7.16 12.97 -10.89
C ALA A 231 6.58 12.20 -12.07
N GLN A 232 5.98 12.91 -13.05
CA GLN A 232 5.47 12.27 -14.28
C GLN A 232 6.59 11.59 -15.08
N ALA A 233 7.73 12.27 -15.29
CA ALA A 233 8.86 11.73 -16.03
C ALA A 233 9.47 10.49 -15.35
N GLY A 234 9.68 10.57 -14.03
CA GLY A 234 10.24 9.46 -13.25
C GLY A 234 9.31 8.25 -13.18
N ALA A 235 8.01 8.50 -12.99
CA ALA A 235 7.00 7.43 -12.96
C ALA A 235 6.90 6.72 -14.32
N LEU A 236 6.82 7.47 -15.42
CA LEU A 236 6.76 6.90 -16.77
C LEU A 236 7.98 6.01 -17.06
N ALA A 237 9.18 6.52 -16.84
CA ALA A 237 10.41 5.75 -17.04
C ALA A 237 10.50 4.52 -16.12
N SER A 238 9.95 4.60 -14.90
CA SER A 238 9.86 3.45 -13.99
C SER A 238 8.89 2.37 -14.50
N VAL A 239 7.76 2.76 -15.12
CA VAL A 239 6.83 1.80 -15.75
C VAL A 239 7.49 1.07 -16.89
N GLU A 240 8.31 1.74 -17.66
CA GLU A 240 9.01 1.17 -18.84
C GLU A 240 10.23 0.30 -18.47
N ASP A 241 10.67 0.29 -17.21
CA ASP A 241 11.82 -0.50 -16.73
C ASP A 241 11.38 -1.74 -15.97
N GLU A 242 10.70 -2.65 -16.66
CA GLU A 242 10.16 -3.89 -16.07
C GLU A 242 11.24 -4.84 -15.56
N ASP A 243 12.39 -4.91 -16.20
CA ASP A 243 13.49 -5.80 -15.80
C ASP A 243 14.04 -5.39 -14.41
N TRP A 244 14.25 -4.09 -14.21
CA TRP A 244 14.70 -3.55 -12.91
C TRP A 244 13.62 -3.77 -11.84
N PHE A 245 12.37 -3.49 -12.20
CA PHE A 245 11.22 -3.68 -11.32
C PHE A 245 11.12 -5.13 -10.83
N ALA A 246 11.12 -6.10 -11.75
CA ALA A 246 11.01 -7.52 -11.39
C ALA A 246 12.16 -7.98 -10.48
N LYS A 247 13.40 -7.60 -10.79
CA LYS A 247 14.57 -7.91 -9.97
C LYS A 247 14.49 -7.29 -8.58
N SER A 248 14.05 -6.04 -8.49
CA SER A 248 13.92 -5.32 -7.23
C SER A 248 12.86 -5.94 -6.33
N VAL A 249 11.70 -6.28 -6.89
CA VAL A 249 10.62 -6.97 -6.16
C VAL A 249 11.10 -8.33 -5.65
N GLN A 250 11.76 -9.12 -6.51
CA GLN A 250 12.25 -10.46 -6.12
C GLN A 250 13.23 -10.38 -4.95
N ARG A 251 14.14 -9.42 -4.94
CA ARG A 251 15.07 -9.22 -3.81
C ARG A 251 14.34 -8.94 -2.49
N VAL A 252 13.25 -8.17 -2.54
CA VAL A 252 12.42 -7.92 -1.35
C VAL A 252 11.70 -9.20 -0.90
N VAL A 253 11.16 -9.99 -1.84
CA VAL A 253 10.50 -11.27 -1.53
C VAL A 253 11.49 -12.24 -0.88
N ASP A 254 12.71 -12.34 -1.41
CA ASP A 254 13.76 -13.19 -0.85
C ASP A 254 14.13 -12.75 0.57
N SER A 255 14.33 -11.45 0.78
CA SER A 255 14.61 -10.89 2.12
C SER A 255 13.43 -11.10 3.09
N ARG A 256 12.18 -11.05 2.61
CA ARG A 256 11.00 -11.36 3.42
C ARG A 256 10.99 -12.80 3.89
N THR A 257 11.37 -13.74 3.04
CA THR A 257 11.49 -15.16 3.40
C THR A 257 12.54 -15.34 4.49
N LEU A 258 13.74 -14.80 4.28
CA LEU A 258 14.81 -14.84 5.28
C LEU A 258 14.37 -14.26 6.63
N LEU A 259 13.74 -13.09 6.62
CA LEU A 259 13.25 -12.44 7.83
C LEU A 259 12.17 -13.28 8.53
N SER A 260 11.21 -13.81 7.76
CA SER A 260 10.10 -14.62 8.31
C SER A 260 10.60 -15.91 8.95
N ASP A 261 11.54 -16.61 8.32
CA ASP A 261 12.10 -17.85 8.83
C ASP A 261 12.97 -17.59 10.06
N GLY A 262 13.83 -16.56 10.02
CA GLY A 262 14.63 -16.17 11.17
C GLY A 262 13.78 -15.74 12.39
N LEU A 263 12.65 -15.08 12.18
CA LEU A 263 11.71 -14.76 13.27
C LEU A 263 11.07 -16.04 13.86
N ARG A 264 10.62 -16.98 13.00
CA ARG A 264 10.07 -18.26 13.47
C ARG A 264 11.09 -19.08 14.27
N ASP A 265 12.34 -19.11 13.84
CA ASP A 265 13.43 -19.77 14.55
C ASP A 265 13.69 -19.16 15.95
N LEU A 266 13.32 -17.88 16.13
CA LEU A 266 13.38 -17.19 17.43
C LEU A 266 12.07 -17.33 18.25
N GLY A 267 11.12 -18.17 17.82
CA GLY A 267 9.87 -18.43 18.53
C GLY A 267 8.73 -17.42 18.23
N PHE A 268 8.90 -16.54 17.26
CA PHE A 268 7.84 -15.62 16.86
C PHE A 268 6.77 -16.32 16.02
N GLU A 269 5.52 -15.96 16.24
CA GLU A 269 4.43 -16.16 15.30
C GLU A 269 4.54 -15.11 14.20
N VAL A 270 4.57 -15.53 12.93
CA VAL A 270 4.66 -14.67 11.76
C VAL A 270 3.49 -14.94 10.85
N LEU A 271 2.63 -13.94 10.61
CA LEU A 271 1.53 -14.08 9.67
C LEU A 271 2.03 -14.24 8.23
N PRO A 272 1.30 -14.99 7.38
CA PRO A 272 1.64 -15.08 5.97
C PRO A 272 1.56 -13.70 5.33
N SER A 273 2.64 -13.25 4.69
CA SER A 273 2.70 -11.93 4.07
C SER A 273 2.92 -12.01 2.57
N MET A 274 2.12 -11.24 1.83
CA MET A 274 2.31 -10.92 0.41
C MET A 274 2.63 -9.43 0.21
N ALA A 275 3.24 -8.79 1.24
CA ALA A 275 3.63 -7.39 1.24
C ALA A 275 5.15 -7.22 1.42
N ASN A 276 5.65 -5.98 1.43
CA ASN A 276 7.04 -5.66 1.76
C ASN A 276 7.26 -5.45 3.27
N PHE A 277 6.47 -6.11 4.09
CA PHE A 277 6.60 -6.14 5.55
C PHE A 277 6.12 -7.49 6.08
N VAL A 278 6.49 -7.81 7.29
CA VAL A 278 5.94 -8.92 8.06
C VAL A 278 5.19 -8.39 9.29
N TYR A 279 4.18 -9.13 9.73
CA TYR A 279 3.43 -8.86 10.94
C TYR A 279 3.62 -10.04 11.90
N THR A 280 4.17 -9.76 13.07
CA THR A 280 4.72 -10.80 13.94
C THR A 280 4.52 -10.47 15.41
N ARG A 281 4.43 -11.50 16.24
CA ARG A 281 4.43 -11.37 17.71
C ARG A 281 5.23 -12.51 18.34
N HIS A 282 5.76 -12.28 19.54
CA HIS A 282 6.32 -13.35 20.35
C HIS A 282 5.34 -13.69 21.48
N PRO A 283 5.03 -14.98 21.75
CA PRO A 283 4.02 -15.35 22.75
C PRO A 283 4.38 -14.89 24.17
N ASP A 284 5.69 -14.89 24.50
CA ASP A 284 6.20 -14.65 25.84
C ASP A 284 6.91 -13.28 26.00
N ARG A 285 6.83 -12.39 25.01
CA ARG A 285 7.52 -11.09 25.03
C ARG A 285 6.56 -9.95 24.67
N ASP A 286 6.66 -8.86 25.39
CA ASP A 286 5.89 -7.64 25.05
C ASP A 286 6.42 -6.96 23.79
N ALA A 287 5.54 -6.68 22.84
CA ALA A 287 5.92 -6.10 21.55
C ALA A 287 6.46 -4.66 21.70
N GLY A 288 5.96 -3.89 22.68
CA GLY A 288 6.44 -2.55 22.95
C GLY A 288 7.87 -2.55 23.52
N GLU A 289 8.17 -3.52 24.40
CA GLU A 289 9.54 -3.71 24.92
C GLU A 289 10.52 -4.13 23.84
N LEU A 290 10.11 -5.08 22.97
CA LEU A 290 10.92 -5.49 21.81
C LEU A 290 11.19 -4.32 20.86
N ALA A 291 10.17 -3.51 20.57
CA ALA A 291 10.32 -2.30 19.75
C ALA A 291 11.29 -1.29 20.39
N ALA A 292 11.22 -1.11 21.70
CA ALA A 292 12.12 -0.22 22.45
C ALA A 292 13.58 -0.73 22.43
N GLN A 293 13.80 -2.04 22.59
CA GLN A 293 15.12 -2.66 22.52
C GLN A 293 15.73 -2.52 21.11
N LEU A 294 14.94 -2.76 20.04
CA LEU A 294 15.37 -2.53 18.67
C LEU A 294 15.75 -1.05 18.44
N ARG A 295 14.92 -0.13 18.93
CA ARG A 295 15.18 1.32 18.83
C ARG A 295 16.48 1.73 19.52
N ALA A 296 16.78 1.16 20.70
CA ALA A 296 18.03 1.39 21.41
C ALA A 296 19.28 0.93 20.63
N ARG A 297 19.10 0.02 19.66
CA ARG A 297 20.15 -0.45 18.72
C ARG A 297 20.03 0.21 17.34
N ALA A 298 19.37 1.37 17.25
CA ALA A 298 19.13 2.12 16.00
C ALA A 298 18.37 1.32 14.91
N ILE A 299 17.46 0.43 15.32
CA ILE A 299 16.55 -0.28 14.41
C ILE A 299 15.12 0.16 14.72
N LEU A 300 14.44 0.74 13.76
CA LEU A 300 13.10 1.29 13.94
C LEU A 300 12.04 0.41 13.26
N VAL A 301 11.16 -0.19 14.04
CA VAL A 301 10.01 -0.96 13.57
C VAL A 301 8.69 -0.27 13.94
N ARG A 302 7.56 -0.77 13.46
CA ARG A 302 6.26 -0.20 13.77
C ARG A 302 5.53 -1.04 14.82
N HIS A 303 5.26 -0.45 15.97
CA HIS A 303 4.36 -0.96 16.99
C HIS A 303 3.05 -0.15 16.95
N LEU A 304 1.92 -0.85 16.84
CA LEU A 304 0.57 -0.26 16.82
C LEU A 304 -0.08 -0.47 18.18
N LYS A 305 -0.71 0.59 18.74
CA LYS A 305 -1.23 0.61 20.12
C LYS A 305 -2.74 0.30 20.23
N GLY A 306 -3.34 -0.28 19.19
CA GLY A 306 -4.75 -0.69 19.23
C GLY A 306 -4.93 -2.01 19.98
N GLU A 307 -6.10 -2.25 20.58
CA GLU A 307 -6.40 -3.43 21.37
C GLU A 307 -6.04 -4.74 20.66
N ARG A 308 -6.40 -4.90 19.39
CA ARG A 308 -6.09 -6.09 18.58
C ARG A 308 -4.69 -6.09 17.97
N THR A 309 -3.93 -5.01 18.09
CA THR A 309 -2.64 -4.83 17.42
C THR A 309 -1.46 -4.65 18.37
N MET A 310 -1.72 -4.37 19.65
CA MET A 310 -0.68 -4.02 20.63
C MET A 310 0.31 -5.16 20.92
N ALA A 311 -0.08 -6.42 20.70
CA ALA A 311 0.81 -7.56 20.88
C ALA A 311 1.71 -7.82 19.64
N TRP A 312 1.57 -7.03 18.58
CA TRP A 312 2.19 -7.28 17.29
C TRP A 312 3.18 -6.18 16.91
N LEU A 313 4.19 -6.57 16.16
CA LEU A 313 5.11 -5.69 15.46
C LEU A 313 4.90 -5.80 13.94
N ARG A 314 4.87 -4.67 13.23
CA ARG A 314 5.02 -4.65 11.79
C ARG A 314 6.45 -4.25 11.46
N ILE A 315 7.15 -5.12 10.75
CA ILE A 315 8.54 -4.95 10.38
C ILE A 315 8.63 -4.84 8.87
N THR A 316 9.05 -3.68 8.36
CA THR A 316 9.34 -3.50 6.94
C THR A 316 10.49 -4.42 6.53
N VAL A 317 10.39 -5.04 5.36
CA VAL A 317 11.47 -5.86 4.81
C VAL A 317 12.59 -4.95 4.32
N GLY A 318 13.77 -5.08 4.93
CA GLY A 318 14.99 -4.40 4.54
C GLY A 318 15.83 -5.17 3.52
N THR A 319 17.08 -4.75 3.32
CA THR A 319 18.07 -5.61 2.67
C THR A 319 18.33 -6.86 3.52
N GLN A 320 18.97 -7.88 2.95
CA GLN A 320 19.30 -9.09 3.73
C GLN A 320 20.15 -8.75 4.95
N GLU A 321 21.12 -7.84 4.81
CA GLU A 321 21.98 -7.38 5.91
C GLU A 321 21.17 -6.66 7.00
N GLN A 322 20.20 -5.82 6.61
CA GLN A 322 19.32 -5.12 7.56
C GLN A 322 18.39 -6.09 8.30
N CYS A 323 17.85 -7.08 7.58
CA CYS A 323 17.05 -8.14 8.17
C CYS A 323 17.88 -8.98 9.16
N GLN A 324 19.11 -9.33 8.79
CA GLN A 324 20.02 -10.09 9.67
C GLN A 324 20.38 -9.30 10.94
N ALA A 325 20.70 -8.01 10.79
CA ALA A 325 21.00 -7.15 11.95
C ALA A 325 19.82 -7.08 12.94
N LEU A 326 18.58 -7.00 12.42
CA LEU A 326 17.38 -7.05 13.25
C LEU A 326 17.25 -8.40 13.98
N LEU A 327 17.43 -9.52 13.27
CA LEU A 327 17.36 -10.87 13.85
C LEU A 327 18.41 -11.08 14.93
N ASP A 328 19.62 -10.57 14.77
CA ASP A 328 20.69 -10.67 15.77
C ASP A 328 20.34 -9.93 17.06
N VAL A 329 19.76 -8.72 16.96
CA VAL A 329 19.28 -7.97 18.12
C VAL A 329 18.13 -8.70 18.83
N LEU A 330 17.17 -9.25 18.07
CA LEU A 330 16.06 -10.02 18.65
C LEU A 330 16.53 -11.31 19.31
N ARG A 331 17.51 -12.00 18.74
CA ARG A 331 18.13 -13.19 19.35
C ARG A 331 18.71 -12.89 20.72
N ASP A 332 19.49 -11.81 20.83
CA ASP A 332 20.02 -11.34 22.11
C ASP A 332 18.90 -11.00 23.12
N SER A 333 17.81 -10.41 22.64
CA SER A 333 16.68 -10.00 23.46
C SER A 333 15.84 -11.18 23.97
N VAL A 334 15.71 -12.24 23.18
CA VAL A 334 14.97 -13.46 23.54
C VAL A 334 15.81 -14.32 24.50
N LEU A 335 17.11 -14.51 24.22
CA LEU A 335 18.00 -15.42 24.99
C LEU A 335 18.41 -14.85 26.35
N ARG A 336 18.57 -13.53 26.51
CA ARG A 336 19.01 -12.93 27.80
C ARG A 336 17.96 -12.99 28.91
N ASN A 337 16.74 -13.34 28.62
CA ASN A 337 15.62 -13.38 29.54
C ASN A 337 15.02 -14.80 29.66
N SER A 338 15.71 -15.83 29.14
CA SER A 338 15.49 -17.24 29.40
C SER A 338 16.41 -17.68 30.53
#